data_9d8459077a2f4bb53340f53e2373089a
#
_entry.id   9d8459077a2f4bb53340f53e2373089a
#
_cell.length_a   1.000
_cell.length_b   1.000
_cell.length_c   1.000
_cell.angle_alpha   90.00
_cell.angle_beta   90.00
_cell.angle_gamma   90.00
#
_symmetry.space_group_name_H-M   'P 1'
#
loop_
_entity.id
_entity.type
_entity.pdbx_description
1 polymer ?
#
loop_
_entity_poly.entity_id
_entity_poly.type
_entity_poly.pdbx_seq_one_letter_code
_entity_poly.pdbx_strand_id
1 'polypeptide(L)'
;MITEIEDYFSKGCGRCDRFATPDCSTKLWAAGLADLRRICLAAGLTETVKWGHPCYMHAGRNIAIIGAFRGDFRISFFDAALMRDPEGVLEKQGPNTRYADAIRFADNGRVLAMEGVIRSYLRESMGYAEAGIRPPKEASDIDLPDEMIEALDADPELAEAFHGLTPGRQKSYAINLNGAKTPATRLARIARFRDHILAGKGATER
;
A
#
# COMPACT_ATOMS: atom_id res chain seq x y z
N MET A 1 16.05 5.48 -6.35
CA MET A 1 15.21 4.27 -6.18
C MET A 1 15.90 3.16 -6.95
N ILE A 2 15.99 1.94 -6.42
CA ILE A 2 16.66 0.81 -7.08
C ILE A 2 15.90 0.34 -8.33
N THR A 3 16.64 -0.22 -9.28
CA THR A 3 16.12 -0.86 -10.50
C THR A 3 16.48 -2.35 -10.57
N GLU A 4 17.56 -2.74 -9.87
CA GLU A 4 18.05 -4.12 -9.81
C GLU A 4 17.62 -4.77 -8.49
N ILE A 5 17.10 -5.99 -8.58
CA ILE A 5 16.56 -6.71 -7.42
C ILE A 5 17.62 -6.98 -6.34
N GLU A 6 18.85 -7.31 -6.76
CA GLU A 6 19.95 -7.60 -5.85
C GLU A 6 20.36 -6.36 -5.03
N ASP A 7 20.11 -5.16 -5.55
CA ASP A 7 20.37 -3.92 -4.84
C ASP A 7 19.47 -3.75 -3.61
N TYR A 8 18.23 -4.29 -3.64
CA TYR A 8 17.37 -4.27 -2.48
C TYR A 8 17.97 -5.04 -1.30
N PHE A 9 18.49 -6.20 -1.55
CA PHE A 9 19.04 -7.08 -0.51
C PHE A 9 20.48 -6.67 -0.12
N SER A 10 21.27 -6.15 -1.08
CA SER A 10 22.67 -5.76 -0.84
C SER A 10 22.83 -4.32 -0.38
N LYS A 11 22.05 -3.36 -0.88
CA LYS A 11 22.18 -1.92 -0.61
C LYS A 11 20.98 -1.33 0.12
N GLY A 12 19.77 -1.85 -0.10
CA GLY A 12 18.52 -1.33 0.47
C GLY A 12 17.53 -0.80 -0.56
N CYS A 13 16.42 -0.22 -0.13
CA CYS A 13 15.32 0.20 -1.01
C CYS A 13 15.57 1.53 -1.78
N GLY A 14 16.63 2.26 -1.49
CA GLY A 14 16.95 3.54 -2.13
C GLY A 14 15.97 4.68 -1.83
N ARG A 15 15.30 4.66 -0.66
CA ARG A 15 14.22 5.61 -0.31
C ARG A 15 14.58 6.59 0.79
N CYS A 16 15.68 6.41 1.49
CA CYS A 16 16.11 7.26 2.59
C CYS A 16 17.63 7.39 2.61
N ASP A 17 18.13 8.31 3.42
CA ASP A 17 19.55 8.62 3.59
C ASP A 17 20.39 7.44 4.12
N ARG A 18 19.72 6.36 4.58
CA ARG A 18 20.40 5.12 5.02
C ARG A 18 20.67 4.12 3.89
N PHE A 19 20.31 4.47 2.67
CA PHE A 19 20.63 3.62 1.50
C PHE A 19 22.11 3.32 1.45
N ALA A 20 22.45 2.04 1.19
CA ALA A 20 23.81 1.52 1.17
C ALA A 20 24.60 1.67 2.49
N THR A 21 23.91 1.90 3.61
CA THR A 21 24.53 1.92 4.95
C THR A 21 24.09 0.71 5.80
N PRO A 22 24.81 0.36 6.88
CA PRO A 22 24.42 -0.70 7.81
C PRO A 22 23.06 -0.41 8.50
N ASP A 23 22.66 0.86 8.61
CA ASP A 23 21.44 1.29 9.30
C ASP A 23 20.17 1.17 8.43
N CYS A 24 20.30 0.68 7.19
CA CYS A 24 19.13 0.42 6.37
C CYS A 24 18.27 -0.71 6.96
N SER A 25 16.94 -0.52 7.00
CA SER A 25 16.02 -1.54 7.52
C SER A 25 16.15 -2.90 6.81
N THR A 26 16.56 -2.92 5.54
CA THR A 26 16.83 -4.17 4.83
C THR A 26 18.01 -4.96 5.41
N LYS A 27 18.96 -4.28 6.05
CA LYS A 27 20.09 -4.93 6.73
C LYS A 27 19.67 -5.52 8.08
N LEU A 28 18.87 -4.78 8.83
CA LEU A 28 18.31 -5.27 10.10
C LEU A 28 17.50 -6.55 9.90
N TRP A 29 16.73 -6.62 8.83
CA TRP A 29 15.82 -7.73 8.53
C TRP A 29 16.35 -8.69 7.44
N ALA A 30 17.67 -8.70 7.18
CA ALA A 30 18.27 -9.40 6.05
C ALA A 30 17.93 -10.91 5.99
N ALA A 31 17.99 -11.60 7.13
CA ALA A 31 17.69 -13.03 7.18
C ALA A 31 16.20 -13.33 6.87
N GLY A 32 15.27 -12.62 7.51
CA GLY A 32 13.84 -12.79 7.27
C GLY A 32 13.43 -12.40 5.85
N LEU A 33 14.02 -11.35 5.28
CA LEU A 33 13.82 -10.95 3.89
C LEU A 33 14.31 -12.01 2.91
N ALA A 34 15.47 -12.63 3.20
CA ALA A 34 16.02 -13.74 2.39
C ALA A 34 15.10 -14.96 2.43
N ASP A 35 14.54 -15.29 3.61
CA ASP A 35 13.57 -16.38 3.74
C ASP A 35 12.27 -16.09 3.00
N LEU A 36 11.72 -14.88 3.09
CA LEU A 36 10.53 -14.48 2.31
C LEU A 36 10.80 -14.59 0.81
N ARG A 37 11.96 -14.10 0.34
CA ARG A 37 12.40 -14.23 -1.06
C ARG A 37 12.41 -15.69 -1.49
N ARG A 38 13.09 -16.54 -0.72
CA ARG A 38 13.18 -17.98 -0.98
C ARG A 38 11.80 -18.62 -1.08
N ILE A 39 10.90 -18.32 -0.16
CA ILE A 39 9.54 -18.87 -0.14
C ILE A 39 8.76 -18.46 -1.40
N CYS A 40 8.83 -17.18 -1.79
CA CYS A 40 8.16 -16.67 -2.98
C CYS A 40 8.69 -17.33 -4.26
N LEU A 41 10.01 -17.42 -4.42
CA LEU A 41 10.63 -18.06 -5.58
C LEU A 41 10.32 -19.57 -5.63
N ALA A 42 10.37 -20.25 -4.49
CA ALA A 42 10.03 -21.68 -4.40
C ALA A 42 8.53 -21.95 -4.63
N ALA A 43 7.67 -20.95 -4.52
CA ALA A 43 6.26 -21.04 -4.92
C ALA A 43 6.04 -20.90 -6.44
N GLY A 44 7.11 -20.62 -7.22
CA GLY A 44 7.04 -20.46 -8.68
C GLY A 44 6.70 -19.03 -9.14
N LEU A 45 6.84 -18.04 -8.26
CA LEU A 45 6.61 -16.64 -8.60
C LEU A 45 7.83 -16.05 -9.36
N THR A 46 7.56 -15.17 -10.30
CA THR A 46 8.59 -14.38 -10.98
C THR A 46 8.89 -13.12 -10.18
N GLU A 47 10.16 -12.87 -9.90
CA GLU A 47 10.62 -11.73 -9.12
C GLU A 47 10.94 -10.53 -10.03
N THR A 48 10.53 -9.33 -9.64
CA THR A 48 10.84 -8.07 -10.32
C THR A 48 10.93 -6.91 -9.31
N VAL A 49 11.48 -5.77 -9.73
CA VAL A 49 11.47 -4.55 -8.92
C VAL A 49 10.25 -3.70 -9.31
N LYS A 50 9.42 -3.37 -8.33
CA LYS A 50 8.35 -2.38 -8.49
C LYS A 50 8.38 -1.41 -7.32
N TRP A 51 8.32 -0.11 -7.61
CA TRP A 51 8.34 0.96 -6.59
C TRP A 51 9.53 0.85 -5.61
N GLY A 52 10.66 0.30 -6.08
CA GLY A 52 11.86 0.10 -5.26
C GLY A 52 11.76 -1.06 -4.26
N HIS A 53 10.86 -2.02 -4.49
CA HIS A 53 10.67 -3.22 -3.67
C HIS A 53 10.70 -4.50 -4.52
N PRO A 54 11.07 -5.65 -3.91
CA PRO A 54 10.84 -6.96 -4.50
C PRO A 54 9.34 -7.22 -4.66
N CYS A 55 8.89 -7.35 -5.90
CA CYS A 55 7.52 -7.68 -6.26
C CYS A 55 7.50 -9.04 -6.95
N TYR A 56 6.59 -9.91 -6.52
CA TYR A 56 6.44 -11.28 -6.99
C TYR A 56 5.19 -11.40 -7.83
N MET A 57 5.35 -11.92 -9.04
CA MET A 57 4.31 -11.95 -10.06
C MET A 57 3.95 -13.37 -10.47
N HIS A 58 2.68 -13.58 -10.87
CA HIS A 58 2.19 -14.80 -11.46
C HIS A 58 1.04 -14.49 -12.44
N ALA A 59 0.97 -15.23 -13.56
CA ALA A 59 -0.06 -15.05 -14.60
C ALA A 59 -0.24 -13.57 -15.03
N GLY A 60 0.87 -12.82 -15.15
CA GLY A 60 0.85 -11.40 -15.55
C GLY A 60 0.38 -10.42 -14.47
N ARG A 61 0.13 -10.89 -13.23
CA ARG A 61 -0.36 -10.06 -12.10
C ARG A 61 0.65 -9.99 -10.96
N ASN A 62 0.61 -8.89 -10.23
CA ASN A 62 1.31 -8.78 -8.95
C ASN A 62 0.59 -9.64 -7.91
N ILE A 63 1.32 -10.51 -7.23
CA ILE A 63 0.81 -11.40 -6.17
C ILE A 63 1.19 -10.86 -4.81
N ALA A 64 2.48 -10.62 -4.59
CA ALA A 64 2.99 -10.15 -3.32
C ALA A 64 4.14 -9.16 -3.50
N ILE A 65 4.39 -8.37 -2.47
CA ILE A 65 5.50 -7.43 -2.39
C ILE A 65 6.14 -7.52 -1.00
N ILE A 66 7.46 -7.46 -0.92
CA ILE A 66 8.20 -7.48 0.33
C ILE A 66 8.68 -6.07 0.67
N GLY A 67 8.49 -5.67 1.93
CA GLY A 67 8.93 -4.39 2.45
C GLY A 67 9.64 -4.49 3.79
N ALA A 68 10.67 -3.66 4.00
CA ALA A 68 11.39 -3.52 5.26
C ALA A 68 11.23 -2.12 5.83
N PHE A 69 10.86 -2.03 7.11
CA PHE A 69 10.62 -0.82 7.87
C PHE A 69 11.47 -0.84 9.15
N ARG A 70 11.45 0.26 9.92
CA ARG A 70 12.24 0.31 11.16
C ARG A 70 11.78 -0.68 12.22
N GLY A 71 10.47 -0.82 12.39
CA GLY A 71 9.87 -1.64 13.44
C GLY A 71 9.47 -3.05 12.98
N ASP A 72 9.40 -3.27 11.67
CA ASP A 72 8.96 -4.54 11.10
C ASP A 72 9.48 -4.73 9.67
N PHE A 73 9.36 -5.94 9.18
CA PHE A 73 9.35 -6.25 7.75
C PHE A 73 8.11 -7.07 7.44
N ARG A 74 7.70 -7.10 6.17
CA ARG A 74 6.42 -7.71 5.82
C ARG A 74 6.37 -8.24 4.40
N ILE A 75 5.47 -9.18 4.18
CA ILE A 75 4.95 -9.56 2.87
C ILE A 75 3.52 -9.05 2.76
N SER A 76 3.20 -8.33 1.69
CA SER A 76 1.86 -7.78 1.44
C SER A 76 1.28 -8.35 0.15
N PHE A 77 -0.02 -8.63 0.14
CA PHE A 77 -0.75 -9.24 -0.97
C PHE A 77 -1.58 -8.21 -1.71
N PHE A 78 -1.54 -8.20 -3.06
CA PHE A 78 -2.22 -7.18 -3.86
C PHE A 78 -3.74 -7.32 -3.89
N ASP A 79 -4.25 -8.55 -4.00
CA ASP A 79 -5.69 -8.80 -4.09
C ASP A 79 -6.27 -9.27 -2.74
N ALA A 80 -5.80 -8.67 -1.64
CA ALA A 80 -6.16 -9.06 -0.28
C ALA A 80 -7.68 -9.06 0.01
N ALA A 81 -8.46 -8.27 -0.72
CA ALA A 81 -9.93 -8.29 -0.63
C ALA A 81 -10.56 -9.65 -1.02
N LEU A 82 -9.83 -10.50 -1.73
CA LEU A 82 -10.26 -11.85 -2.10
C LEU A 82 -9.80 -12.92 -1.11
N MET A 83 -8.81 -12.60 -0.27
CA MET A 83 -8.18 -13.58 0.62
C MET A 83 -9.08 -13.90 1.81
N ARG A 84 -9.17 -15.19 2.14
CA ARG A 84 -10.02 -15.69 3.22
C ARG A 84 -9.42 -15.56 4.60
N ASP A 85 -8.08 -15.45 4.69
CA ASP A 85 -7.31 -15.33 5.93
C ASP A 85 -7.73 -16.33 7.05
N PRO A 86 -7.71 -17.64 6.79
CA PRO A 86 -8.19 -18.63 7.77
C PRO A 86 -7.37 -18.65 9.07
N GLU A 87 -6.12 -18.23 9.02
CA GLU A 87 -5.23 -18.18 10.18
C GLU A 87 -5.30 -16.83 10.93
N GLY A 88 -6.04 -15.84 10.40
CA GLY A 88 -6.19 -14.51 11.01
C GLY A 88 -4.88 -13.75 11.16
N VAL A 89 -3.96 -13.90 10.21
CA VAL A 89 -2.60 -13.31 10.29
C VAL A 89 -2.40 -12.07 9.44
N LEU A 90 -3.39 -11.71 8.62
CA LEU A 90 -3.32 -10.48 7.85
C LEU A 90 -3.63 -9.27 8.71
N GLU A 91 -2.81 -8.24 8.56
CA GLU A 91 -2.96 -6.97 9.26
C GLU A 91 -3.12 -5.83 8.26
N LYS A 92 -3.86 -4.77 8.67
CA LYS A 92 -3.93 -3.54 7.90
C LYS A 92 -2.60 -2.79 7.98
N GLN A 93 -2.14 -2.22 6.87
CA GLN A 93 -0.90 -1.45 6.85
C GLN A 93 -1.02 -0.09 7.55
N GLY A 94 -2.22 0.44 7.68
CA GLY A 94 -2.50 1.68 8.36
C GLY A 94 -4.00 1.93 8.52
N PRO A 95 -4.39 3.02 9.20
CA PRO A 95 -5.80 3.30 9.51
C PRO A 95 -6.67 3.48 8.25
N ASN A 96 -6.07 3.94 7.16
CA ASN A 96 -6.75 4.16 5.89
C ASN A 96 -6.69 2.96 4.93
N THR A 97 -6.05 1.84 5.32
CA THR A 97 -6.03 0.62 4.54
C THR A 97 -7.37 -0.10 4.71
N ARG A 98 -8.08 -0.33 3.61
CA ARG A 98 -9.43 -0.92 3.66
C ARG A 98 -9.39 -2.38 4.11
N TYR A 99 -8.51 -3.17 3.53
CA TYR A 99 -8.37 -4.61 3.81
C TYR A 99 -7.07 -4.88 4.56
N ALA A 100 -7.08 -5.91 5.38
CA ALA A 100 -5.88 -6.48 5.94
C ALA A 100 -5.13 -7.20 4.81
N ASP A 101 -3.91 -6.80 4.53
CA ASP A 101 -3.17 -7.22 3.33
C ASP A 101 -1.73 -7.65 3.60
N ALA A 102 -1.26 -7.57 4.84
CA ALA A 102 0.14 -7.81 5.18
C ALA A 102 0.33 -8.79 6.31
N ILE A 103 1.27 -9.71 6.17
CA ILE A 103 1.84 -10.46 7.30
C ILE A 103 3.10 -9.71 7.76
N ARG A 104 3.11 -9.28 9.01
CA ARG A 104 4.22 -8.52 9.62
C ARG A 104 5.10 -9.39 10.48
N PHE A 105 6.38 -9.07 10.49
CA PHE A 105 7.39 -9.75 11.28
C PHE A 105 8.26 -8.74 12.02
N ALA A 106 8.37 -8.91 13.33
CA ALA A 106 9.29 -8.16 14.20
C ALA A 106 10.50 -9.00 14.62
N ASP A 107 10.63 -10.22 14.07
CA ASP A 107 11.71 -11.17 14.30
C ASP A 107 12.01 -11.95 13.02
N ASN A 108 13.29 -11.99 12.64
CA ASN A 108 13.77 -12.70 11.46
C ASN A 108 13.39 -14.20 11.45
N GLY A 109 13.51 -14.89 12.60
CA GLY A 109 13.23 -16.33 12.71
C GLY A 109 11.75 -16.69 12.55
N ARG A 110 10.83 -15.74 12.71
CA ARG A 110 9.39 -15.99 12.64
C ARG A 110 8.92 -16.40 11.25
N VAL A 111 9.62 -16.01 10.20
CA VAL A 111 9.27 -16.35 8.81
C VAL A 111 9.25 -17.86 8.59
N LEU A 112 10.28 -18.55 9.07
CA LEU A 112 10.37 -20.02 8.92
C LEU A 112 9.23 -20.75 9.65
N ALA A 113 8.86 -20.29 10.83
CA ALA A 113 7.73 -20.85 11.59
C ALA A 113 6.39 -20.65 10.86
N MET A 114 6.28 -19.63 10.00
CA MET A 114 5.08 -19.32 9.23
C MET A 114 5.15 -19.74 7.76
N GLU A 115 6.20 -20.46 7.34
CA GLU A 115 6.38 -20.82 5.92
C GLU A 115 5.17 -21.53 5.33
N GLY A 116 4.55 -22.46 6.05
CA GLY A 116 3.34 -23.19 5.61
C GLY A 116 2.17 -22.23 5.34
N VAL A 117 1.95 -21.26 6.21
CA VAL A 117 0.90 -20.24 6.09
C VAL A 117 1.18 -19.34 4.90
N ILE A 118 2.41 -18.79 4.79
CA ILE A 118 2.81 -17.93 3.68
C ILE A 118 2.61 -18.65 2.34
N ARG A 119 3.04 -19.92 2.24
CA ARG A 119 2.86 -20.72 1.02
C ARG A 119 1.39 -20.95 0.67
N SER A 120 0.52 -21.16 1.66
CA SER A 120 -0.92 -21.34 1.41
C SER A 120 -1.55 -20.06 0.88
N TYR A 121 -1.17 -18.89 1.42
CA TYR A 121 -1.66 -17.59 1.00
C TYR A 121 -1.15 -17.18 -0.39
N LEU A 122 0.12 -17.45 -0.68
CA LEU A 122 0.66 -17.27 -2.04
C LEU A 122 -0.12 -18.12 -3.06
N ARG A 123 -0.37 -19.39 -2.74
CA ARG A 123 -1.11 -20.33 -3.60
C ARG A 123 -2.55 -19.87 -3.82
N GLU A 124 -3.23 -19.38 -2.78
CA GLU A 124 -4.57 -18.81 -2.89
C GLU A 124 -4.59 -17.61 -3.83
N SER A 125 -3.67 -16.65 -3.64
CA SER A 125 -3.57 -15.46 -4.48
C SER A 125 -3.20 -15.79 -5.93
N MET A 126 -2.31 -16.75 -6.16
CA MET A 126 -1.96 -17.26 -7.50
C MET A 126 -3.18 -17.89 -8.19
N GLY A 127 -3.98 -18.67 -7.47
CA GLY A 127 -5.21 -19.27 -8.00
C GLY A 127 -6.22 -18.22 -8.47
N TYR A 128 -6.39 -17.12 -7.75
CA TYR A 128 -7.22 -16.01 -8.21
C TYR A 128 -6.66 -15.36 -9.48
N ALA A 129 -5.35 -15.22 -9.57
CA ALA A 129 -4.69 -14.66 -10.75
C ALA A 129 -4.90 -15.56 -11.98
N GLU A 130 -4.72 -16.86 -11.86
CA GLU A 130 -4.93 -17.87 -12.90
C GLU A 130 -6.40 -17.92 -13.38
N ALA A 131 -7.33 -17.85 -12.43
CA ALA A 131 -8.76 -17.83 -12.71
C ALA A 131 -9.26 -16.49 -13.27
N GLY A 132 -8.40 -15.46 -13.36
CA GLY A 132 -8.79 -14.12 -13.79
C GLY A 132 -9.71 -13.38 -12.82
N ILE A 133 -9.88 -13.90 -11.60
CA ILE A 133 -10.74 -13.29 -10.57
C ILE A 133 -10.07 -12.02 -10.05
N ARG A 134 -10.84 -10.94 -9.98
CA ARG A 134 -10.40 -9.64 -9.44
C ARG A 134 -11.31 -9.21 -8.29
N PRO A 135 -10.77 -8.43 -7.33
CA PRO A 135 -11.62 -7.79 -6.34
C PRO A 135 -12.74 -7.00 -7.02
N PRO A 136 -13.96 -7.00 -6.45
CA PRO A 136 -15.03 -6.17 -6.97
C PRO A 136 -14.57 -4.72 -6.96
N LYS A 137 -14.82 -4.00 -8.06
CA LYS A 137 -14.58 -2.57 -8.15
C LYS A 137 -15.71 -1.87 -7.39
N GLU A 138 -15.56 -1.79 -6.07
CA GLU A 138 -16.52 -1.07 -5.25
C GLU A 138 -16.33 0.43 -5.42
N ALA A 139 -17.45 1.17 -5.56
CA ALA A 139 -17.44 2.60 -5.40
C ALA A 139 -16.88 2.91 -3.99
N SER A 140 -15.84 3.72 -3.91
CA SER A 140 -15.38 4.21 -2.62
C SER A 140 -16.42 5.20 -2.12
N ASP A 141 -17.18 4.85 -1.07
CA ASP A 141 -17.89 5.85 -0.30
C ASP A 141 -16.85 6.80 0.27
N ILE A 142 -16.82 8.01 -0.28
CA ILE A 142 -15.92 9.06 0.17
C ILE A 142 -16.66 9.82 1.24
N ASP A 143 -16.31 9.55 2.50
CA ASP A 143 -16.83 10.25 3.66
C ASP A 143 -16.19 11.64 3.73
N LEU A 144 -16.90 12.65 3.21
CA LEU A 144 -16.49 14.05 3.26
C LEU A 144 -17.00 14.68 4.55
N PRO A 145 -16.17 15.51 5.23
CA PRO A 145 -16.65 16.28 6.38
C PRO A 145 -17.64 17.36 5.94
N ASP A 146 -18.54 17.74 6.85
CA ASP A 146 -19.61 18.71 6.59
C ASP A 146 -19.09 20.00 5.97
N GLU A 147 -17.94 20.50 6.43
CA GLU A 147 -17.33 21.74 5.90
C GLU A 147 -16.96 21.61 4.41
N MET A 148 -16.59 20.41 3.95
CA MET A 148 -16.30 20.21 2.53
C MET A 148 -17.60 20.11 1.72
N ILE A 149 -18.62 19.47 2.26
CA ILE A 149 -19.95 19.41 1.62
C ILE A 149 -20.51 20.83 1.46
N GLU A 150 -20.47 21.63 2.52
CA GLU A 150 -20.91 23.04 2.49
C GLU A 150 -20.10 23.87 1.48
N ALA A 151 -18.80 23.65 1.39
CA ALA A 151 -17.95 24.36 0.44
C ALA A 151 -18.26 23.99 -1.03
N LEU A 152 -18.56 22.73 -1.30
CA LEU A 152 -18.98 22.27 -2.63
C LEU A 152 -20.36 22.82 -2.99
N ASP A 153 -21.29 22.85 -2.04
CA ASP A 153 -22.64 23.42 -2.25
C ASP A 153 -22.60 24.95 -2.51
N ALA A 154 -21.65 25.64 -1.90
CA ALA A 154 -21.48 27.08 -2.03
C ALA A 154 -20.70 27.52 -3.28
N ASP A 155 -19.87 26.65 -3.89
CA ASP A 155 -19.00 26.95 -5.03
C ASP A 155 -19.19 25.91 -6.15
N PRO A 156 -20.07 26.18 -7.14
CA PRO A 156 -20.36 25.26 -8.24
C PRO A 156 -19.11 24.91 -9.08
N GLU A 157 -18.16 25.82 -9.27
CA GLU A 157 -16.90 25.59 -9.99
C GLU A 157 -16.03 24.57 -9.25
N LEU A 158 -15.92 24.75 -7.92
CA LEU A 158 -15.22 23.81 -7.05
C LEU A 158 -15.87 22.42 -7.05
N ALA A 159 -17.22 22.38 -7.02
CA ALA A 159 -17.97 21.13 -7.05
C ALA A 159 -17.74 20.36 -8.36
N GLU A 160 -17.84 21.02 -9.51
CA GLU A 160 -17.60 20.40 -10.83
C GLU A 160 -16.16 19.85 -10.91
N ALA A 161 -15.17 20.66 -10.53
CA ALA A 161 -13.78 20.25 -10.51
C ALA A 161 -13.53 19.06 -9.56
N PHE A 162 -14.10 19.08 -8.34
CA PHE A 162 -13.94 18.01 -7.37
C PHE A 162 -14.57 16.70 -7.85
N HIS A 163 -15.80 16.75 -8.38
CA HIS A 163 -16.47 15.56 -8.91
C HIS A 163 -15.82 15.01 -10.19
N GLY A 164 -15.11 15.85 -10.94
CA GLY A 164 -14.29 15.46 -12.08
C GLY A 164 -12.97 14.77 -11.70
N LEU A 165 -12.55 14.82 -10.45
CA LEU A 165 -11.35 14.13 -9.98
C LEU A 165 -11.55 12.61 -9.97
N THR A 166 -10.45 11.88 -10.15
CA THR A 166 -10.48 10.43 -9.93
C THR A 166 -10.86 10.09 -8.48
N PRO A 167 -11.52 8.94 -8.22
CA PRO A 167 -11.89 8.54 -6.85
C PRO A 167 -10.72 8.54 -5.85
N GLY A 168 -9.51 8.21 -6.31
CA GLY A 168 -8.30 8.27 -5.48
C GLY A 168 -7.92 9.70 -5.07
N ARG A 169 -8.04 10.68 -5.99
CA ARG A 169 -7.81 12.09 -5.69
C ARG A 169 -8.87 12.66 -4.75
N GLN A 170 -10.15 12.39 -5.00
CA GLN A 170 -11.23 12.78 -4.08
C GLN A 170 -10.99 12.21 -2.67
N LYS A 171 -10.64 10.91 -2.57
CA LYS A 171 -10.33 10.27 -1.29
C LYS A 171 -9.13 10.90 -0.58
N SER A 172 -8.12 11.40 -1.31
CA SER A 172 -6.97 12.07 -0.70
C SER A 172 -7.35 13.34 0.04
N TYR A 173 -8.34 14.08 -0.44
CA TYR A 173 -8.91 15.24 0.25
C TYR A 173 -9.72 14.82 1.49
N ALA A 174 -10.60 13.83 1.37
CA ALA A 174 -11.37 13.32 2.50
C ALA A 174 -10.46 12.89 3.67
N ILE A 175 -9.41 12.09 3.38
CA ILE A 175 -8.43 11.67 4.39
C ILE A 175 -7.74 12.87 5.05
N ASN A 176 -7.32 13.85 4.23
CA ASN A 176 -6.60 15.02 4.74
C ASN A 176 -7.51 15.90 5.61
N LEU A 177 -8.76 16.09 5.21
CA LEU A 177 -9.73 16.90 5.95
C LEU A 177 -10.19 16.20 7.23
N ASN A 178 -10.54 14.91 7.16
CA ASN A 178 -10.96 14.13 8.33
C ASN A 178 -9.84 13.95 9.36
N GLY A 179 -8.57 14.04 8.96
CA GLY A 179 -7.43 14.08 9.87
C GLY A 179 -7.29 15.40 10.66
N ALA A 180 -8.08 16.43 10.36
CA ALA A 180 -8.06 17.71 11.09
C ALA A 180 -9.00 17.66 12.31
N LYS A 181 -8.48 18.04 13.48
CA LYS A 181 -9.20 17.96 14.76
C LYS A 181 -10.32 19.00 14.93
N THR A 182 -10.25 20.13 14.20
CA THR A 182 -11.20 21.25 14.38
C THR A 182 -11.82 21.68 13.05
N PRO A 183 -13.08 22.18 13.05
CA PRO A 183 -13.73 22.79 11.88
C PRO A 183 -12.89 23.91 11.24
N ALA A 184 -12.34 24.81 12.05
CA ALA A 184 -11.50 25.90 11.56
C ALA A 184 -10.28 25.41 10.77
N THR A 185 -9.66 24.31 11.21
CA THR A 185 -8.53 23.70 10.48
C THR A 185 -9.00 23.09 9.18
N ARG A 186 -10.19 22.47 9.13
CA ARG A 186 -10.76 21.93 7.90
C ARG A 186 -11.05 23.01 6.89
N LEU A 187 -11.71 24.11 7.31
CA LEU A 187 -11.96 25.26 6.44
C LEU A 187 -10.70 25.88 5.87
N ALA A 188 -9.66 26.06 6.69
CA ALA A 188 -8.37 26.57 6.22
C ALA A 188 -7.71 25.62 5.19
N ARG A 189 -7.85 24.30 5.39
CA ARG A 189 -7.35 23.31 4.43
C ARG A 189 -8.16 23.33 3.12
N ILE A 190 -9.48 23.46 3.18
CA ILE A 190 -10.36 23.55 2.01
C ILE A 190 -9.97 24.75 1.17
N ALA A 191 -9.81 25.92 1.78
CA ALA A 191 -9.38 27.13 1.09
C ALA A 191 -8.03 26.94 0.37
N ARG A 192 -7.07 26.29 1.03
CA ARG A 192 -5.75 25.99 0.42
C ARG A 192 -5.84 24.98 -0.70
N PHE A 193 -6.77 24.01 -0.64
CA PHE A 193 -6.92 22.95 -1.62
C PHE A 193 -7.69 23.40 -2.87
N ARG A 194 -8.40 24.53 -2.82
CA ARG A 194 -9.22 25.00 -3.93
C ARG A 194 -8.46 24.99 -5.26
N ASP A 195 -7.29 25.62 -5.30
CA ASP A 195 -6.49 25.73 -6.52
C ASP A 195 -5.99 24.35 -7.01
N HIS A 196 -5.67 23.44 -6.10
CA HIS A 196 -5.29 22.06 -6.44
C HIS A 196 -6.45 21.30 -7.06
N ILE A 197 -7.65 21.44 -6.51
CA ILE A 197 -8.87 20.80 -7.03
C ILE A 197 -9.18 21.32 -8.42
N LEU A 198 -9.17 22.65 -8.62
CA LEU A 198 -9.39 23.28 -9.93
C LEU A 198 -8.33 22.87 -10.96
N ALA A 199 -7.11 22.62 -10.53
CA ALA A 199 -6.04 22.10 -11.38
C ALA A 199 -6.13 20.59 -11.64
N GLY A 200 -7.17 19.90 -11.16
CA GLY A 200 -7.35 18.45 -11.30
C GLY A 200 -6.37 17.60 -10.51
N LYS A 201 -5.71 18.16 -9.48
CA LYS A 201 -4.69 17.50 -8.65
C LYS A 201 -5.29 16.86 -7.39
N GLY A 202 -4.57 15.92 -6.78
CA GLY A 202 -4.88 15.37 -5.46
C GLY A 202 -4.28 16.22 -4.34
N ALA A 203 -4.72 16.01 -3.08
CA ALA A 203 -4.35 16.82 -1.92
C ALA A 203 -2.84 16.90 -1.63
N THR A 204 -2.05 15.91 -2.06
CA THR A 204 -0.60 15.79 -1.82
C THR A 204 0.23 15.86 -3.11
N GLU A 205 -0.41 16.07 -4.28
CA GLU A 205 0.29 16.22 -5.56
C GLU A 205 0.93 17.62 -5.64
N ARG A 206 2.16 17.70 -6.19
CA ARG A 206 2.91 18.95 -6.38
C ARG A 206 2.64 19.56 -7.74
#